data_1530eede0512cf8fbad8252ee037a783
#
_entry.id   1530eede0512cf8fbad8252ee037a783
#
_cell.length_a   1.000
_cell.length_b   1.000
_cell.length_c   1.000
_cell.angle_alpha   90.00
_cell.angle_beta   90.00
_cell.angle_gamma   90.00
#
_symmetry.space_group_name_H-M   'P 1'
#
loop_
_entity.id
_entity.type
_entity.pdbx_description
1 polymer ?
#
loop_
_entity_poly.entity_id
_entity_poly.type
_entity_poly.pdbx_seq_one_letter_code
_entity_poly.pdbx_strand_id
1 'polypeptide(L)'
;MNYIELHNISKTYDKGKVLAVNNISLSVSEGEIFGLIGPDGAGKTSIFRMLTTLIIPDSGSAKVLGYDVVKDFRQIRNEVGYMPGRFSLYPDLSVEENLRFYATMFGTTIEENYHLIRDIYVQIEAFGKRKAGQLSGGMKQKLALCCALIHKPKVLFLDEPTTGIDPVSRKELWEMLRKLKTENICIFVSTPYMDEALQCDRIALIQQGEILSIDSPQAVVGQFDKFIYAVSSDDTYKQLKVLMQYPERLNSYPFGEFAHLVVAGELDEIRLGEFLKNNGLNDIRINRINATIEDCFIDLSRQTKV
;
A
#
# COMPACT_ATOMS: atom_id res chain seq x y z
N MET A 1 -6.06 3.47 21.49
CA MET A 1 -5.33 2.25 21.89
C MET A 1 -4.60 1.71 20.67
N ASN A 2 -3.38 1.16 20.81
CA ASN A 2 -2.71 0.54 19.66
C ASN A 2 -3.28 -0.87 19.45
N TYR A 3 -3.73 -1.14 18.23
CA TYR A 3 -4.21 -2.47 17.82
C TYR A 3 -3.11 -3.34 17.22
N ILE A 4 -2.07 -2.70 16.64
CA ILE A 4 -0.90 -3.38 16.10
C ILE A 4 0.34 -2.69 16.67
N GLU A 5 1.29 -3.49 17.14
CA GLU A 5 2.58 -3.02 17.66
C GLU A 5 3.68 -3.95 17.18
N LEU A 6 4.70 -3.36 16.55
CA LEU A 6 5.92 -4.06 16.15
C LEU A 6 7.10 -3.40 16.84
N HIS A 7 7.98 -4.20 17.41
CA HIS A 7 9.19 -3.74 18.09
C HIS A 7 10.40 -4.49 17.53
N ASN A 8 11.21 -3.80 16.73
CA ASN A 8 12.48 -4.26 16.18
C ASN A 8 12.37 -5.63 15.49
N ILE A 9 11.27 -5.87 14.76
CA ILE A 9 11.06 -7.14 14.07
C ILE A 9 11.99 -7.28 12.88
N SER A 10 12.53 -8.49 12.70
CA SER A 10 13.31 -8.84 11.51
C SER A 10 12.89 -10.20 10.97
N LYS A 11 13.05 -10.36 9.64
CA LYS A 11 12.77 -11.62 8.96
C LYS A 11 13.74 -11.85 7.80
N THR A 12 14.33 -13.04 7.80
CA THR A 12 15.22 -13.50 6.72
C THR A 12 14.64 -14.73 6.04
N TYR A 13 15.03 -14.94 4.80
CA TYR A 13 14.70 -16.12 4.01
C TYR A 13 15.99 -16.73 3.42
N ASP A 14 15.86 -17.91 2.82
CA ASP A 14 16.95 -18.62 2.17
C ASP A 14 18.19 -18.75 3.07
N LYS A 15 17.98 -19.26 4.31
CA LYS A 15 19.04 -19.45 5.32
C LYS A 15 19.85 -18.18 5.62
N GLY A 16 19.18 -17.03 5.66
CA GLY A 16 19.79 -15.75 6.00
C GLY A 16 20.32 -14.94 4.80
N LYS A 17 20.21 -15.44 3.56
CA LYS A 17 20.68 -14.71 2.38
C LYS A 17 19.81 -13.52 1.98
N VAL A 18 18.51 -13.58 2.26
CA VAL A 18 17.56 -12.53 1.92
C VAL A 18 17.01 -11.93 3.20
N LEU A 19 17.42 -10.71 3.54
CA LEU A 19 16.88 -9.94 4.64
C LEU A 19 15.63 -9.19 4.12
N ALA A 20 14.45 -9.75 4.41
CA ALA A 20 13.18 -9.22 3.90
C ALA A 20 12.57 -8.16 4.80
N VAL A 21 12.85 -8.19 6.11
CA VAL A 21 12.40 -7.20 7.10
C VAL A 21 13.57 -6.96 8.04
N ASN A 22 13.98 -5.71 8.20
CA ASN A 22 15.14 -5.30 8.95
C ASN A 22 14.77 -4.32 10.07
N ASN A 23 14.72 -4.83 11.31
CA ASN A 23 14.58 -4.03 12.53
C ASN A 23 13.41 -3.04 12.52
N ILE A 24 12.23 -3.47 12.04
CA ILE A 24 11.06 -2.59 11.89
C ILE A 24 10.33 -2.44 13.22
N SER A 25 10.02 -1.17 13.53
CA SER A 25 9.15 -0.78 14.64
C SER A 25 8.07 0.17 14.12
N LEU A 26 6.80 -0.13 14.39
CA LEU A 26 5.66 0.74 14.10
C LEU A 26 4.47 0.39 14.98
N SER A 27 3.51 1.29 15.05
CA SER A 27 2.23 1.06 15.71
C SER A 27 1.06 1.56 14.86
N VAL A 28 -0.07 0.86 14.96
CA VAL A 28 -1.33 1.24 14.30
C VAL A 28 -2.42 1.33 15.35
N SER A 29 -3.19 2.41 15.29
CA SER A 29 -4.23 2.73 16.27
C SER A 29 -5.57 2.09 15.92
N GLU A 30 -6.44 2.00 16.90
CA GLU A 30 -7.85 1.63 16.72
C GLU A 30 -8.54 2.58 15.72
N GLY A 31 -9.36 2.03 14.83
CA GLY A 31 -10.14 2.82 13.86
C GLY A 31 -9.31 3.61 12.86
N GLU A 32 -8.06 3.20 12.62
CA GLU A 32 -7.15 3.83 11.68
C GLU A 32 -7.08 3.04 10.36
N ILE A 33 -7.00 3.74 9.23
CA ILE A 33 -6.53 3.16 7.98
C ILE A 33 -5.04 3.47 7.88
N PHE A 34 -4.22 2.44 8.10
CA PHE A 34 -2.77 2.56 8.02
C PHE A 34 -2.24 1.90 6.74
N GLY A 35 -1.45 2.66 5.96
CA GLY A 35 -0.86 2.20 4.69
C GLY A 35 0.60 1.80 4.84
N LEU A 36 0.97 0.59 4.41
CA LEU A 36 2.36 0.16 4.23
C LEU A 36 2.70 0.28 2.74
N ILE A 37 3.37 1.38 2.38
CA ILE A 37 3.55 1.79 0.99
C ILE A 37 4.99 1.52 0.55
N GLY A 38 5.17 0.83 -0.56
CA GLY A 38 6.51 0.57 -1.09
C GLY A 38 6.50 -0.39 -2.28
N PRO A 39 7.60 -0.48 -3.04
CA PRO A 39 7.68 -1.31 -4.24
C PRO A 39 7.56 -2.81 -3.94
N ASP A 40 7.44 -3.60 -5.01
CA ASP A 40 7.47 -5.05 -4.90
C ASP A 40 8.81 -5.50 -4.31
N GLY A 41 8.75 -6.52 -3.44
CA GLY A 41 9.92 -7.00 -2.72
C GLY A 41 10.38 -6.14 -1.54
N ALA A 42 9.72 -5.04 -1.20
CA ALA A 42 10.08 -4.19 -0.06
C ALA A 42 9.90 -4.84 1.33
N GLY A 43 9.27 -6.03 1.42
CA GLY A 43 9.04 -6.73 2.69
C GLY A 43 7.59 -6.68 3.20
N LYS A 44 6.67 -5.98 2.53
CA LYS A 44 5.27 -5.77 2.93
C LYS A 44 4.56 -7.07 3.30
N THR A 45 4.51 -8.03 2.38
CA THR A 45 3.86 -9.33 2.60
C THR A 45 4.48 -10.12 3.76
N SER A 46 5.78 -9.99 4.01
CA SER A 46 6.43 -10.65 5.15
C SER A 46 5.94 -10.09 6.48
N ILE A 47 5.76 -8.77 6.58
CA ILE A 47 5.18 -8.11 7.75
C ILE A 47 3.75 -8.59 7.96
N PHE A 48 2.92 -8.60 6.91
CA PHE A 48 1.53 -9.08 6.99
C PHE A 48 1.46 -10.53 7.47
N ARG A 49 2.30 -11.41 6.92
CA ARG A 49 2.33 -12.82 7.35
C ARG A 49 2.78 -13.00 8.79
N MET A 50 3.68 -12.17 9.31
CA MET A 50 4.05 -12.21 10.73
C MET A 50 2.89 -11.77 11.62
N LEU A 51 2.23 -10.65 11.29
CA LEU A 51 1.10 -10.11 12.06
C LEU A 51 -0.13 -11.03 12.01
N THR A 52 -0.37 -11.70 10.89
CA THR A 52 -1.45 -12.69 10.76
C THR A 52 -1.05 -14.10 11.22
N THR A 53 0.09 -14.22 11.89
CA THR A 53 0.61 -15.45 12.52
C THR A 53 0.91 -16.61 11.55
N LEU A 54 1.12 -16.31 10.26
CA LEU A 54 1.43 -17.30 9.24
C LEU A 54 2.93 -17.68 9.22
N ILE A 55 3.80 -16.75 9.66
CA ILE A 55 5.22 -16.97 9.86
C ILE A 55 5.68 -16.33 11.17
N ILE A 56 6.77 -16.82 11.72
CA ILE A 56 7.38 -16.32 12.97
C ILE A 56 8.49 -15.32 12.62
N PRO A 57 8.57 -14.14 13.29
CA PRO A 57 9.72 -13.25 13.17
C PRO A 57 11.00 -13.94 13.66
N ASP A 58 12.16 -13.62 13.07
CA ASP A 58 13.45 -14.17 13.50
C ASP A 58 13.98 -13.44 14.74
N SER A 59 13.64 -12.15 14.89
CA SER A 59 13.94 -11.34 16.08
C SER A 59 12.89 -10.27 16.30
N GLY A 60 12.93 -9.61 17.47
CA GLY A 60 11.96 -8.62 17.89
C GLY A 60 10.67 -9.23 18.42
N SER A 61 9.65 -8.42 18.58
CA SER A 61 8.32 -8.85 19.04
C SER A 61 7.22 -8.08 18.31
N ALA A 62 6.06 -8.72 18.14
CA ALA A 62 4.89 -8.06 17.58
C ALA A 62 3.64 -8.48 18.34
N LYS A 63 2.69 -7.54 18.45
CA LYS A 63 1.37 -7.75 19.07
C LYS A 63 0.26 -7.28 18.15
N VAL A 64 -0.84 -8.01 18.16
CA VAL A 64 -2.11 -7.63 17.53
C VAL A 64 -3.20 -7.71 18.58
N LEU A 65 -3.92 -6.60 18.80
CA LEU A 65 -4.94 -6.48 19.85
C LEU A 65 -4.41 -6.83 21.26
N GLY A 66 -3.12 -6.54 21.51
CA GLY A 66 -2.44 -6.88 22.75
C GLY A 66 -1.94 -8.33 22.84
N TYR A 67 -2.31 -9.21 21.91
CA TYR A 67 -1.89 -10.61 21.83
C TYR A 67 -0.53 -10.74 21.11
N ASP A 68 0.34 -11.59 21.65
CA ASP A 68 1.65 -11.89 21.05
C ASP A 68 1.49 -12.78 19.81
N VAL A 69 2.09 -12.39 18.68
CA VAL A 69 1.93 -13.09 17.38
C VAL A 69 2.46 -14.52 17.37
N VAL A 70 3.32 -14.88 18.35
CA VAL A 70 3.90 -16.23 18.45
C VAL A 70 3.11 -17.09 19.44
N LYS A 71 2.80 -16.53 20.60
CA LYS A 71 2.19 -17.28 21.73
C LYS A 71 0.68 -17.37 21.59
N ASP A 72 0.03 -16.29 21.17
CA ASP A 72 -1.43 -16.12 21.22
C ASP A 72 -2.05 -16.19 19.81
N PHE A 73 -1.44 -16.96 18.89
CA PHE A 73 -1.84 -16.99 17.47
C PHE A 73 -3.32 -17.39 17.26
N ARG A 74 -3.91 -18.21 18.14
CA ARG A 74 -5.32 -18.63 18.03
C ARG A 74 -6.27 -17.46 18.30
N GLN A 75 -5.99 -16.66 19.32
CA GLN A 75 -6.76 -15.45 19.65
C GLN A 75 -6.71 -14.45 18.52
N ILE A 76 -5.51 -14.20 17.98
CA ILE A 76 -5.33 -13.29 16.84
C ILE A 76 -6.15 -13.75 15.63
N ARG A 77 -6.05 -15.02 15.25
CA ARG A 77 -6.76 -15.57 14.07
C ARG A 77 -8.27 -15.48 14.16
N ASN A 78 -8.84 -15.46 15.37
CA ASN A 78 -10.28 -15.30 15.57
C ASN A 78 -10.74 -13.84 15.47
N GLU A 79 -9.84 -12.88 15.67
CA GLU A 79 -10.16 -11.46 15.77
C GLU A 79 -9.74 -10.65 14.52
N VAL A 80 -9.01 -11.28 13.58
CA VAL A 80 -8.48 -10.58 12.40
C VAL A 80 -9.04 -11.14 11.11
N GLY A 81 -9.32 -10.27 10.15
CA GLY A 81 -9.55 -10.63 8.77
C GLY A 81 -8.26 -10.47 7.96
N TYR A 82 -7.97 -11.42 7.07
CA TYR A 82 -6.79 -11.33 6.21
C TYR A 82 -7.15 -11.64 4.75
N MET A 83 -6.82 -10.70 3.89
CA MET A 83 -6.91 -10.85 2.45
C MET A 83 -5.49 -10.80 1.87
N PRO A 84 -4.92 -11.94 1.46
CA PRO A 84 -3.60 -11.99 0.84
C PRO A 84 -3.65 -11.48 -0.60
N GLY A 85 -2.52 -10.96 -1.11
CA GLY A 85 -2.41 -10.40 -2.46
C GLY A 85 -2.63 -11.41 -3.60
N ARG A 86 -2.56 -12.71 -3.28
CA ARG A 86 -2.95 -13.76 -4.22
C ARG A 86 -4.30 -14.34 -3.83
N PHE A 87 -5.14 -14.61 -4.82
CA PHE A 87 -6.45 -15.24 -4.59
C PHE A 87 -6.28 -16.57 -3.84
N SER A 88 -6.83 -16.65 -2.65
CA SER A 88 -6.62 -17.74 -1.68
C SER A 88 -7.91 -18.48 -1.32
N LEU A 89 -9.03 -18.12 -1.92
CA LEU A 89 -10.32 -18.80 -1.71
C LEU A 89 -10.40 -20.10 -2.52
N TYR A 90 -11.40 -20.93 -2.21
CA TYR A 90 -11.61 -22.21 -2.89
C TYR A 90 -12.19 -21.98 -4.30
N PRO A 91 -11.40 -22.21 -5.37
CA PRO A 91 -11.82 -21.87 -6.73
C PRO A 91 -12.97 -22.75 -7.24
N ASP A 92 -13.12 -23.96 -6.71
CA ASP A 92 -14.16 -24.91 -7.10
C ASP A 92 -15.48 -24.71 -6.35
N LEU A 93 -15.47 -23.98 -5.25
CA LEU A 93 -16.68 -23.57 -4.55
C LEU A 93 -17.29 -22.34 -5.22
N SER A 94 -18.60 -22.22 -5.16
CA SER A 94 -19.34 -21.03 -5.59
C SER A 94 -19.07 -19.84 -4.65
N VAL A 95 -19.54 -18.65 -5.02
CA VAL A 95 -19.49 -17.44 -4.20
C VAL A 95 -20.18 -17.69 -2.85
N GLU A 96 -21.41 -18.21 -2.85
CA GLU A 96 -22.17 -18.50 -1.63
C GLU A 96 -21.51 -19.60 -0.77
N GLU A 97 -20.99 -20.66 -1.40
CA GLU A 97 -20.30 -21.74 -0.67
C GLU A 97 -19.01 -21.24 -0.01
N ASN A 98 -18.22 -20.39 -0.66
CA ASN A 98 -17.07 -19.75 -0.03
C ASN A 98 -17.49 -18.94 1.19
N LEU A 99 -18.46 -18.04 1.07
CA LEU A 99 -18.96 -17.23 2.19
C LEU A 99 -19.46 -18.08 3.34
N ARG A 100 -20.29 -19.11 3.05
CA ARG A 100 -20.81 -20.03 4.05
C ARG A 100 -19.71 -20.82 4.75
N PHE A 101 -18.70 -21.25 3.99
CA PHE A 101 -17.53 -21.94 4.56
C PHE A 101 -16.82 -21.08 5.60
N TYR A 102 -16.50 -19.81 5.24
CA TYR A 102 -15.83 -18.90 6.18
C TYR A 102 -16.72 -18.54 7.37
N ALA A 103 -18.01 -18.25 7.16
CA ALA A 103 -18.95 -18.00 8.25
C ALA A 103 -18.99 -19.17 9.23
N THR A 104 -19.12 -20.40 8.73
CA THR A 104 -19.15 -21.62 9.56
C THR A 104 -17.83 -21.83 10.31
N MET A 105 -16.69 -21.60 9.65
CA MET A 105 -15.35 -21.74 10.26
C MET A 105 -15.18 -20.82 11.48
N PHE A 106 -15.76 -19.63 11.44
CA PHE A 106 -15.73 -18.66 12.53
C PHE A 106 -16.94 -18.71 13.48
N GLY A 107 -17.83 -19.71 13.33
CA GLY A 107 -18.99 -19.91 14.21
C GLY A 107 -20.08 -18.84 14.08
N THR A 108 -20.22 -18.22 12.90
CA THR A 108 -21.24 -17.21 12.57
C THR A 108 -22.03 -17.62 11.32
N THR A 109 -23.00 -16.80 10.92
CA THR A 109 -23.77 -16.97 9.70
C THR A 109 -23.61 -15.76 8.78
N ILE A 110 -24.00 -15.91 7.50
CA ILE A 110 -23.98 -14.79 6.55
C ILE A 110 -24.98 -13.72 7.02
N GLU A 111 -26.15 -14.15 7.51
CA GLU A 111 -27.24 -13.28 7.92
C GLU A 111 -26.87 -12.38 9.11
N GLU A 112 -26.16 -12.91 10.10
CA GLU A 112 -25.72 -12.16 11.28
C GLU A 112 -24.86 -10.95 10.93
N ASN A 113 -23.95 -11.11 10.00
CA ASN A 113 -22.97 -10.08 9.63
C ASN A 113 -23.17 -9.53 8.21
N TYR A 114 -24.34 -9.77 7.61
CA TYR A 114 -24.65 -9.31 6.26
C TYR A 114 -24.46 -7.79 6.09
N HIS A 115 -24.79 -7.00 7.12
CA HIS A 115 -24.64 -5.55 7.11
C HIS A 115 -23.21 -5.07 6.81
N LEU A 116 -22.18 -5.82 7.23
CA LEU A 116 -20.78 -5.50 6.97
C LEU A 116 -20.35 -5.75 5.53
N ILE A 117 -20.93 -6.76 4.90
CA ILE A 117 -20.54 -7.18 3.55
C ILE A 117 -21.53 -6.72 2.47
N ARG A 118 -22.70 -6.20 2.83
CA ARG A 118 -23.81 -5.91 1.93
C ARG A 118 -23.40 -5.07 0.73
N ASP A 119 -22.74 -3.96 0.97
CA ASP A 119 -22.36 -3.01 -0.10
C ASP A 119 -21.38 -3.62 -1.12
N ILE A 120 -20.65 -4.66 -0.71
CA ILE A 120 -19.76 -5.44 -1.57
C ILE A 120 -20.50 -6.59 -2.21
N TYR A 121 -21.21 -7.36 -1.38
CA TYR A 121 -21.84 -8.61 -1.78
C TYR A 121 -22.91 -8.41 -2.85
N VAL A 122 -23.74 -7.38 -2.75
CA VAL A 122 -24.78 -7.04 -3.74
C VAL A 122 -24.18 -6.93 -5.16
N GLN A 123 -22.93 -6.50 -5.31
CA GLN A 123 -22.29 -6.38 -6.62
C GLN A 123 -21.89 -7.73 -7.24
N ILE A 124 -21.82 -8.79 -6.42
CA ILE A 124 -21.47 -10.16 -6.87
C ILE A 124 -22.57 -11.18 -6.58
N GLU A 125 -23.64 -10.78 -5.91
CA GLU A 125 -24.76 -11.65 -5.51
C GLU A 125 -25.43 -12.36 -6.68
N ALA A 126 -25.62 -11.67 -7.82
CA ALA A 126 -26.15 -12.26 -9.05
C ALA A 126 -25.30 -13.46 -9.55
N PHE A 127 -24.08 -13.59 -9.10
CA PHE A 127 -23.15 -14.67 -9.41
C PHE A 127 -22.99 -15.67 -8.26
N GLY A 128 -23.87 -15.65 -7.26
CA GLY A 128 -23.80 -16.45 -6.04
C GLY A 128 -23.54 -17.94 -6.28
N LYS A 129 -24.11 -18.51 -7.32
CA LYS A 129 -23.94 -19.93 -7.73
C LYS A 129 -22.72 -20.17 -8.64
N ARG A 130 -22.03 -19.12 -9.11
CA ARG A 130 -20.85 -19.27 -9.98
C ARG A 130 -19.64 -19.69 -9.17
N LYS A 131 -18.82 -20.62 -9.70
CA LYS A 131 -17.54 -21.00 -9.08
C LYS A 131 -16.59 -19.81 -8.97
N ALA A 132 -15.94 -19.67 -7.84
CA ALA A 132 -15.02 -18.55 -7.57
C ALA A 132 -13.86 -18.50 -8.58
N GLY A 133 -13.39 -19.63 -9.08
CA GLY A 133 -12.37 -19.70 -10.12
C GLY A 133 -12.77 -19.02 -11.44
N GLN A 134 -14.08 -18.93 -11.73
CA GLN A 134 -14.63 -18.36 -12.97
C GLN A 134 -14.98 -16.85 -12.86
N LEU A 135 -14.72 -16.23 -11.70
CA LEU A 135 -14.97 -14.80 -11.48
C LEU A 135 -13.87 -13.97 -12.14
N SER A 136 -14.20 -12.72 -12.51
CA SER A 136 -13.21 -11.72 -12.89
C SER A 136 -12.30 -11.36 -11.71
N GLY A 137 -11.17 -10.71 -11.97
CA GLY A 137 -10.23 -10.28 -10.94
C GLY A 137 -10.91 -9.42 -9.85
N GLY A 138 -11.63 -8.37 -10.25
CA GLY A 138 -12.35 -7.51 -9.32
C GLY A 138 -13.44 -8.24 -8.52
N MET A 139 -14.18 -9.19 -9.15
CA MET A 139 -15.16 -10.01 -8.42
C MET A 139 -14.48 -10.95 -7.40
N LYS A 140 -13.32 -11.52 -7.73
CA LYS A 140 -12.52 -12.33 -6.80
C LYS A 140 -12.07 -11.51 -5.59
N GLN A 141 -11.66 -10.28 -5.80
CA GLN A 141 -11.28 -9.35 -4.72
C GLN A 141 -12.47 -9.03 -3.82
N LYS A 142 -13.64 -8.72 -4.43
CA LYS A 142 -14.87 -8.48 -3.68
C LYS A 142 -15.29 -9.69 -2.84
N LEU A 143 -15.22 -10.89 -3.39
CA LEU A 143 -15.50 -12.12 -2.64
C LEU A 143 -14.49 -12.34 -1.50
N ALA A 144 -13.18 -12.14 -1.76
CA ALA A 144 -12.14 -12.31 -0.75
C ALA A 144 -12.35 -11.34 0.42
N LEU A 145 -12.71 -10.10 0.14
CA LEU A 145 -12.99 -9.11 1.16
C LEU A 145 -14.27 -9.47 1.96
N CYS A 146 -15.35 -9.92 1.31
CA CYS A 146 -16.53 -10.42 2.01
C CYS A 146 -16.18 -11.57 2.96
N CYS A 147 -15.38 -12.55 2.52
CA CYS A 147 -14.94 -13.66 3.34
C CYS A 147 -14.05 -13.21 4.52
N ALA A 148 -13.20 -12.21 4.32
CA ALA A 148 -12.36 -11.66 5.40
C ALA A 148 -13.15 -10.84 6.43
N LEU A 149 -14.34 -10.34 6.07
CA LEU A 149 -15.20 -9.51 6.92
C LEU A 149 -16.31 -10.29 7.62
N ILE A 150 -16.66 -11.49 7.13
CA ILE A 150 -17.89 -12.21 7.54
C ILE A 150 -17.97 -12.50 9.04
N HIS A 151 -16.85 -12.58 9.74
CA HIS A 151 -16.78 -12.83 11.18
C HIS A 151 -16.61 -11.57 12.03
N LYS A 152 -16.78 -10.37 11.43
CA LYS A 152 -16.68 -9.08 12.10
C LYS A 152 -15.32 -8.88 12.80
N PRO A 153 -14.21 -8.90 12.05
CA PRO A 153 -12.88 -8.73 12.64
C PRO A 153 -12.68 -7.34 13.22
N LYS A 154 -11.83 -7.23 14.26
CA LYS A 154 -11.39 -5.95 14.80
C LYS A 154 -10.28 -5.31 13.98
N VAL A 155 -9.45 -6.14 13.33
CA VAL A 155 -8.37 -5.71 12.45
C VAL A 155 -8.52 -6.41 11.10
N LEU A 156 -8.46 -5.64 10.02
CA LEU A 156 -8.49 -6.14 8.66
C LEU A 156 -7.13 -5.90 8.00
N PHE A 157 -6.45 -6.99 7.66
CA PHE A 157 -5.19 -6.97 6.91
C PHE A 157 -5.45 -7.18 5.43
N LEU A 158 -5.04 -6.23 4.58
CA LEU A 158 -5.23 -6.26 3.13
C LEU A 158 -3.88 -6.16 2.43
N ASP A 159 -3.40 -7.28 1.89
CA ASP A 159 -2.11 -7.34 1.20
C ASP A 159 -2.32 -7.08 -0.29
N GLU A 160 -2.02 -5.86 -0.74
CA GLU A 160 -2.16 -5.39 -2.13
C GLU A 160 -3.57 -5.59 -2.73
N PRO A 161 -4.63 -5.12 -2.05
CA PRO A 161 -6.02 -5.42 -2.44
C PRO A 161 -6.42 -4.80 -3.78
N THR A 162 -5.68 -3.83 -4.28
CA THR A 162 -5.96 -3.08 -5.51
C THR A 162 -5.14 -3.55 -6.72
N THR A 163 -4.22 -4.49 -6.51
CA THR A 163 -3.37 -5.00 -7.60
C THR A 163 -4.19 -5.81 -8.60
N GLY A 164 -4.09 -5.44 -9.88
CA GLY A 164 -4.77 -6.15 -10.98
C GLY A 164 -6.26 -5.86 -11.12
N ILE A 165 -6.79 -4.81 -10.48
CA ILE A 165 -8.15 -4.32 -10.68
C ILE A 165 -8.16 -2.99 -11.45
N ASP A 166 -9.28 -2.71 -12.12
CA ASP A 166 -9.46 -1.48 -12.88
C ASP A 166 -9.64 -0.24 -11.97
N PRO A 167 -9.43 0.99 -12.49
CA PRO A 167 -9.50 2.21 -11.69
C PRO A 167 -10.85 2.45 -11.00
N VAL A 168 -11.96 2.02 -11.60
CA VAL A 168 -13.31 2.19 -11.03
C VAL A 168 -13.45 1.28 -9.80
N SER A 169 -13.13 0.00 -9.96
CA SER A 169 -13.14 -0.99 -8.88
C SER A 169 -12.18 -0.59 -7.74
N ARG A 170 -11.03 0.03 -8.07
CA ARG A 170 -10.08 0.55 -7.07
C ARG A 170 -10.72 1.67 -6.23
N LYS A 171 -11.37 2.63 -6.87
CA LYS A 171 -12.07 3.71 -6.18
C LYS A 171 -13.18 3.18 -5.26
N GLU A 172 -14.01 2.26 -5.77
CA GLU A 172 -15.07 1.62 -4.99
C GLU A 172 -14.53 0.90 -3.75
N LEU A 173 -13.39 0.19 -3.89
CA LEU A 173 -12.74 -0.47 -2.77
C LEU A 173 -12.33 0.53 -1.68
N TRP A 174 -11.67 1.63 -2.03
CA TRP A 174 -11.26 2.66 -1.06
C TRP A 174 -12.46 3.35 -0.38
N GLU A 175 -13.54 3.62 -1.12
CA GLU A 175 -14.78 4.15 -0.54
C GLU A 175 -15.38 3.21 0.50
N MET A 176 -15.31 1.91 0.23
CA MET A 176 -15.77 0.87 1.13
C MET A 176 -14.88 0.75 2.37
N LEU A 177 -13.55 0.79 2.23
CA LEU A 177 -12.63 0.75 3.37
C LEU A 177 -12.88 1.94 4.31
N ARG A 178 -13.18 3.12 3.78
CA ARG A 178 -13.57 4.28 4.60
C ARG A 178 -14.87 4.05 5.38
N LYS A 179 -15.84 3.33 4.82
CA LYS A 179 -17.07 2.95 5.55
C LYS A 179 -16.76 1.94 6.66
N LEU A 180 -15.94 0.92 6.38
CA LEU A 180 -15.54 -0.06 7.40
C LEU A 180 -14.81 0.58 8.58
N LYS A 181 -14.04 1.63 8.35
CA LYS A 181 -13.43 2.43 9.41
C LYS A 181 -14.48 3.01 10.36
N THR A 182 -15.66 3.45 9.85
CA THR A 182 -16.74 3.98 10.70
C THR A 182 -17.38 2.91 11.59
N GLU A 183 -17.18 1.63 11.28
CA GLU A 183 -17.58 0.47 12.10
C GLU A 183 -16.50 0.09 13.15
N ASN A 184 -15.53 0.96 13.39
CA ASN A 184 -14.39 0.77 14.30
C ASN A 184 -13.46 -0.40 13.91
N ILE A 185 -13.42 -0.79 12.64
CA ILE A 185 -12.47 -1.77 12.13
C ILE A 185 -11.15 -1.04 11.85
N CYS A 186 -10.06 -1.50 12.47
CA CYS A 186 -8.72 -1.06 12.13
C CYS A 186 -8.30 -1.70 10.80
N ILE A 187 -7.81 -0.92 9.85
CA ILE A 187 -7.44 -1.41 8.52
C ILE A 187 -5.95 -1.21 8.31
N PHE A 188 -5.23 -2.29 8.08
CA PHE A 188 -3.83 -2.25 7.69
C PHE A 188 -3.71 -2.75 6.24
N VAL A 189 -3.36 -1.83 5.33
CA VAL A 189 -3.30 -2.12 3.90
C VAL A 189 -1.87 -1.99 3.38
N SER A 190 -1.42 -2.92 2.54
CA SER A 190 -0.19 -2.75 1.76
C SER A 190 -0.52 -2.39 0.32
N THR A 191 0.31 -1.55 -0.31
CA THR A 191 0.19 -1.23 -1.74
C THR A 191 1.53 -0.79 -2.32
N PRO A 192 1.83 -1.12 -3.59
CA PRO A 192 2.95 -0.53 -4.32
C PRO A 192 2.61 0.84 -4.92
N TYR A 193 1.33 1.24 -4.93
CA TYR A 193 0.85 2.47 -5.57
C TYR A 193 0.94 3.66 -4.61
N MET A 194 1.82 4.63 -4.92
CA MET A 194 2.07 5.80 -4.07
C MET A 194 0.87 6.76 -3.98
N ASP A 195 0.04 6.82 -5.02
CA ASP A 195 -1.18 7.63 -5.05
C ASP A 195 -2.24 7.14 -4.05
N GLU A 196 -2.24 5.86 -3.70
CA GLU A 196 -3.14 5.29 -2.70
C GLU A 196 -2.80 5.72 -1.27
N ALA A 197 -1.59 6.18 -1.02
CA ALA A 197 -1.17 6.71 0.28
C ALA A 197 -2.12 7.80 0.81
N LEU A 198 -2.65 8.63 -0.09
CA LEU A 198 -3.60 9.70 0.24
C LEU A 198 -4.96 9.21 0.76
N GLN A 199 -5.25 7.91 0.63
CA GLN A 199 -6.47 7.28 1.15
C GLN A 199 -6.32 6.82 2.61
N CYS A 200 -5.10 6.83 3.15
CA CYS A 200 -4.76 6.39 4.50
C CYS A 200 -4.70 7.57 5.48
N ASP A 201 -4.95 7.32 6.75
CA ASP A 201 -4.76 8.31 7.82
C ASP A 201 -3.27 8.51 8.12
N ARG A 202 -2.53 7.41 8.21
CA ARG A 202 -1.08 7.37 8.34
C ARG A 202 -0.50 6.32 7.41
N ILE A 203 0.74 6.54 7.04
CA ILE A 203 1.49 5.64 6.16
C ILE A 203 2.87 5.34 6.75
N ALA A 204 3.39 4.17 6.39
CA ALA A 204 4.81 3.87 6.49
C ALA A 204 5.35 3.64 5.08
N LEU A 205 6.33 4.43 4.67
CA LEU A 205 7.08 4.21 3.45
C LEU A 205 8.16 3.16 3.73
N ILE A 206 8.15 2.06 2.95
CA ILE A 206 9.08 0.94 3.15
C ILE A 206 9.87 0.64 1.89
N GLN A 207 11.18 0.39 2.04
CA GLN A 207 12.06 -0.07 0.98
C GLN A 207 13.11 -1.03 1.53
N GLN A 208 13.37 -2.13 0.80
CA GLN A 208 14.43 -3.10 1.15
C GLN A 208 14.37 -3.62 2.61
N GLY A 209 13.16 -3.77 3.13
CA GLY A 209 12.93 -4.24 4.49
C GLY A 209 13.07 -3.18 5.58
N GLU A 210 13.26 -1.91 5.23
CA GLU A 210 13.43 -0.81 6.19
C GLU A 210 12.34 0.26 6.00
N ILE A 211 11.93 0.88 7.11
CA ILE A 211 11.01 2.02 7.08
C ILE A 211 11.80 3.30 6.81
N LEU A 212 11.38 4.03 5.79
CA LEU A 212 11.94 5.31 5.40
C LEU A 212 11.29 6.47 6.17
N SER A 213 9.98 6.42 6.39
CA SER A 213 9.20 7.44 7.10
C SER A 213 7.88 6.85 7.59
N ILE A 214 7.37 7.36 8.72
CA ILE A 214 6.03 7.05 9.24
C ILE A 214 5.37 8.36 9.66
N ASP A 215 4.29 8.75 8.95
CA ASP A 215 3.49 9.92 9.32
C ASP A 215 2.15 9.93 8.54
N SER A 216 1.34 10.98 8.71
CA SER A 216 0.24 11.27 7.79
C SER A 216 0.78 11.59 6.39
N PRO A 217 0.04 11.28 5.31
CA PRO A 217 0.50 11.61 3.95
C PRO A 217 0.88 13.08 3.78
N GLN A 218 0.11 13.99 4.39
CA GLN A 218 0.36 15.43 4.34
C GLN A 218 1.66 15.81 5.06
N ALA A 219 1.94 15.20 6.21
CA ALA A 219 3.18 15.44 6.96
C ALA A 219 4.40 14.91 6.21
N VAL A 220 4.29 13.73 5.56
CA VAL A 220 5.37 13.20 4.71
C VAL A 220 5.70 14.16 3.57
N VAL A 221 4.67 14.68 2.87
CA VAL A 221 4.87 15.68 1.81
C VAL A 221 5.43 16.98 2.37
N GLY A 222 4.96 17.41 3.55
CA GLY A 222 5.43 18.64 4.19
C GLY A 222 6.90 18.61 4.67
N GLN A 223 7.50 17.42 4.78
CA GLN A 223 8.92 17.25 5.10
C GLN A 223 9.84 17.44 3.88
N PHE A 224 9.27 17.51 2.68
CA PHE A 224 10.05 17.73 1.46
C PHE A 224 10.50 19.18 1.36
N ASP A 225 11.78 19.41 1.57
CA ASP A 225 12.43 20.74 1.72
C ASP A 225 13.06 21.28 0.43
N LYS A 226 12.80 20.63 -0.72
CA LYS A 226 13.38 20.96 -2.03
C LYS A 226 12.32 21.49 -2.98
N PHE A 227 12.77 22.03 -4.10
CA PHE A 227 11.88 22.54 -5.16
C PHE A 227 11.79 21.53 -6.29
N ILE A 228 10.58 21.33 -6.80
CA ILE A 228 10.32 20.44 -7.94
C ILE A 228 9.74 21.23 -9.10
N TYR A 229 10.28 20.97 -10.28
CA TYR A 229 9.79 21.49 -11.54
C TYR A 229 9.41 20.35 -12.46
N ALA A 230 8.17 20.34 -12.94
CA ALA A 230 7.69 19.47 -14.00
C ALA A 230 8.14 20.06 -15.34
N VAL A 231 8.96 19.32 -16.05
CA VAL A 231 9.51 19.72 -17.35
C VAL A 231 8.96 18.79 -18.43
N SER A 232 8.51 19.35 -19.57
CA SER A 232 8.17 18.58 -20.77
C SER A 232 8.78 19.20 -22.01
N SER A 233 8.99 18.39 -23.04
CA SER A 233 9.49 18.81 -24.36
C SER A 233 9.04 17.84 -25.44
N ASP A 234 9.39 18.11 -26.67
CA ASP A 234 9.14 17.29 -27.86
C ASP A 234 9.84 15.91 -27.84
N ASP A 235 10.91 15.74 -27.06
CA ASP A 235 11.66 14.47 -26.90
C ASP A 235 11.91 14.16 -25.41
N THR A 236 11.01 13.38 -24.81
CA THR A 236 11.05 13.01 -23.40
C THR A 236 12.33 12.25 -23.01
N TYR A 237 12.87 11.40 -23.89
CA TYR A 237 14.06 10.62 -23.60
C TYR A 237 15.32 11.50 -23.59
N LYS A 238 15.47 12.35 -24.60
CA LYS A 238 16.56 13.32 -24.70
C LYS A 238 16.48 14.33 -23.56
N GLN A 239 15.26 14.80 -23.24
CA GLN A 239 15.00 15.72 -22.13
C GLN A 239 15.57 15.20 -20.81
N LEU A 240 15.30 13.94 -20.44
CA LEU A 240 15.81 13.37 -19.20
C LEU A 240 17.35 13.35 -19.18
N LYS A 241 17.99 12.98 -20.30
CA LYS A 241 19.45 12.99 -20.43
C LYS A 241 20.05 14.40 -20.30
N VAL A 242 19.38 15.40 -20.86
CA VAL A 242 19.80 16.81 -20.77
C VAL A 242 19.62 17.32 -19.35
N LEU A 243 18.47 17.04 -18.71
CA LEU A 243 18.23 17.41 -17.31
C LEU A 243 19.23 16.77 -16.35
N MET A 244 19.73 15.56 -16.64
CA MET A 244 20.80 14.92 -15.86
C MET A 244 22.13 15.72 -15.87
N GLN A 245 22.32 16.58 -16.84
CA GLN A 245 23.52 17.42 -16.98
C GLN A 245 23.31 18.85 -16.45
N TYR A 246 22.10 19.19 -16.01
CA TYR A 246 21.83 20.54 -15.52
C TYR A 246 22.59 20.82 -14.21
N PRO A 247 23.35 21.94 -14.13
CA PRO A 247 24.27 22.18 -13.02
C PRO A 247 23.63 22.25 -11.62
N GLU A 248 22.42 22.80 -11.53
CA GLU A 248 21.70 22.99 -10.26
C GLU A 248 20.86 21.77 -9.87
N ARG A 249 20.89 20.70 -10.65
CA ARG A 249 20.14 19.47 -10.43
C ARG A 249 20.63 18.73 -9.18
N LEU A 250 19.74 18.51 -8.23
CA LEU A 250 19.89 17.50 -7.16
C LEU A 250 19.46 16.13 -7.67
N ASN A 251 18.32 16.09 -8.36
CA ASN A 251 17.78 14.88 -8.96
C ASN A 251 16.94 15.17 -10.19
N SER A 252 16.79 14.18 -11.09
CA SER A 252 15.81 14.21 -12.17
C SER A 252 15.38 12.79 -12.52
N TYR A 253 14.09 12.61 -12.75
CA TYR A 253 13.47 11.30 -13.03
C TYR A 253 12.20 11.48 -13.88
N PRO A 254 11.80 10.44 -14.65
CA PRO A 254 10.57 10.48 -15.42
C PRO A 254 9.35 10.42 -14.49
N PHE A 255 8.29 11.16 -14.84
CA PHE A 255 7.03 11.18 -14.10
C PHE A 255 5.86 11.38 -15.09
N GLY A 256 5.25 10.30 -15.53
CA GLY A 256 4.23 10.31 -16.57
C GLY A 256 4.75 10.92 -17.88
N GLU A 257 4.10 11.97 -18.36
CA GLU A 257 4.49 12.72 -19.58
C GLU A 257 5.60 13.77 -19.32
N PHE A 258 5.98 13.97 -18.05
CA PHE A 258 6.97 14.96 -17.61
C PHE A 258 8.24 14.28 -17.13
N ALA A 259 9.28 15.09 -16.96
CA ALA A 259 10.38 14.76 -16.05
C ALA A 259 10.33 15.72 -14.86
N HIS A 260 10.47 15.20 -13.64
CA HIS A 260 10.65 16.01 -12.46
C HIS A 260 12.13 16.38 -12.33
N LEU A 261 12.39 17.67 -12.19
CA LEU A 261 13.70 18.23 -11.85
C LEU A 261 13.64 18.72 -10.40
N VAL A 262 14.48 18.18 -9.55
CA VAL A 262 14.61 18.57 -8.14
C VAL A 262 15.84 19.44 -7.97
N VAL A 263 15.68 20.59 -7.34
CA VAL A 263 16.74 21.58 -7.05
C VAL A 263 16.66 22.08 -5.61
N ALA A 264 17.76 22.63 -5.10
CA ALA A 264 17.84 23.10 -3.71
C ALA A 264 17.12 24.42 -3.45
N GLY A 265 17.02 25.29 -4.45
CA GLY A 265 16.43 26.62 -4.34
C GLY A 265 15.48 26.92 -5.51
N GLU A 266 14.90 28.11 -5.50
CA GLU A 266 14.09 28.58 -6.65
C GLU A 266 14.96 28.65 -7.91
N LEU A 267 14.40 28.11 -8.99
CA LEU A 267 15.04 28.00 -10.27
C LEU A 267 14.70 29.22 -11.15
N ASP A 268 15.66 29.73 -11.89
CA ASP A 268 15.39 30.62 -13.02
C ASP A 268 14.89 29.79 -14.23
N GLU A 269 13.58 29.80 -14.43
CA GLU A 269 12.91 29.03 -15.50
C GLU A 269 13.37 29.48 -16.90
N ILE A 270 13.77 30.76 -17.07
CA ILE A 270 14.28 31.27 -18.34
C ILE A 270 15.61 30.62 -18.65
N ARG A 271 16.52 30.62 -17.67
CA ARG A 271 17.85 30.00 -17.78
C ARG A 271 17.76 28.49 -18.04
N LEU A 272 16.87 27.78 -17.35
CA LEU A 272 16.61 26.37 -17.63
C LEU A 272 16.09 26.19 -19.06
N GLY A 273 15.13 27.00 -19.48
CA GLY A 273 14.57 26.94 -20.83
C GLY A 273 15.63 27.16 -21.92
N GLU A 274 16.55 28.13 -21.73
CA GLU A 274 17.70 28.36 -22.62
C GLU A 274 18.65 27.16 -22.66
N PHE A 275 18.96 26.60 -21.48
CA PHE A 275 19.80 25.41 -21.38
C PHE A 275 19.21 24.24 -22.16
N LEU A 276 17.90 23.98 -22.03
CA LEU A 276 17.22 22.91 -22.75
C LEU A 276 17.21 23.16 -24.27
N LYS A 277 16.92 24.40 -24.70
CA LYS A 277 16.96 24.79 -26.14
C LYS A 277 18.34 24.65 -26.75
N ASN A 278 19.39 25.09 -26.06
CA ASN A 278 20.77 24.97 -26.50
C ASN A 278 21.22 23.52 -26.66
N ASN A 279 20.57 22.59 -25.96
CA ASN A 279 20.75 21.15 -26.11
C ASN A 279 19.79 20.51 -27.13
N GLY A 280 19.08 21.34 -27.92
CA GLY A 280 18.27 20.91 -29.07
C GLY A 280 16.94 20.26 -28.66
N LEU A 281 16.29 20.79 -27.66
CA LEU A 281 14.90 20.47 -27.26
C LEU A 281 13.98 21.63 -27.66
N ASN A 282 12.73 21.29 -28.05
CA ASN A 282 11.71 22.25 -28.45
C ASN A 282 10.44 22.00 -27.62
N ASP A 283 9.41 22.86 -27.80
CA ASP A 283 8.12 22.78 -27.10
C ASP A 283 8.26 22.62 -25.58
N ILE A 284 9.24 23.34 -25.01
CA ILE A 284 9.61 23.25 -23.61
C ILE A 284 8.52 23.91 -22.74
N ARG A 285 8.03 23.16 -21.75
CA ARG A 285 7.18 23.67 -20.68
C ARG A 285 7.84 23.37 -19.35
N ILE A 286 7.91 24.36 -18.48
CA ILE A 286 8.50 24.27 -17.16
C ILE A 286 7.44 24.82 -16.20
N ASN A 287 7.07 24.05 -15.19
CA ASN A 287 6.13 24.48 -14.16
C ASN A 287 6.63 24.04 -12.79
N ARG A 288 6.66 24.96 -11.83
CA ARG A 288 6.89 24.61 -10.44
C ARG A 288 5.68 23.84 -9.91
N ILE A 289 5.90 22.74 -9.21
CA ILE A 289 4.86 21.89 -8.65
C ILE A 289 5.14 21.58 -7.18
N ASN A 290 4.11 21.15 -6.46
CA ASN A 290 4.27 20.60 -5.13
C ASN A 290 4.73 19.13 -5.22
N ALA A 291 5.51 18.71 -4.23
CA ALA A 291 5.92 17.30 -4.10
C ALA A 291 4.71 16.38 -3.91
N THR A 292 4.81 15.18 -4.45
CA THR A 292 3.90 14.08 -4.20
C THR A 292 4.55 13.06 -3.24
N ILE A 293 3.79 12.08 -2.77
CA ILE A 293 4.34 10.96 -1.98
C ILE A 293 5.42 10.20 -2.76
N GLU A 294 5.27 10.08 -4.10
CA GLU A 294 6.27 9.41 -4.94
C GLU A 294 7.59 10.20 -4.98
N ASP A 295 7.53 11.53 -5.05
CA ASP A 295 8.71 12.39 -4.99
C ASP A 295 9.43 12.25 -3.64
N CYS A 296 8.67 12.24 -2.54
CA CYS A 296 9.21 12.04 -1.19
C CYS A 296 9.86 10.65 -1.05
N PHE A 297 9.21 9.61 -1.58
CA PHE A 297 9.74 8.25 -1.56
C PHE A 297 11.06 8.15 -2.33
N ILE A 298 11.14 8.74 -3.54
CA ILE A 298 12.37 8.76 -4.34
C ILE A 298 13.50 9.48 -3.60
N ASP A 299 13.20 10.58 -2.94
CA ASP A 299 14.19 11.36 -2.19
C ASP A 299 14.73 10.59 -0.97
N LEU A 300 13.84 10.07 -0.12
CA LEU A 300 14.17 9.28 1.06
C LEU A 300 14.96 8.02 0.70
N SER A 301 14.57 7.33 -0.39
CA SER A 301 15.24 6.12 -0.88
C SER A 301 16.70 6.33 -1.26
N ARG A 302 17.10 7.54 -1.59
CA ARG A 302 18.50 7.88 -1.94
C ARG A 302 19.33 8.18 -0.72
N GLN A 303 18.74 8.78 0.32
CA GLN A 303 19.42 9.12 1.58
C GLN A 303 19.85 7.86 2.33
N THR A 304 19.11 6.77 2.20
CA THR A 304 19.40 5.48 2.87
C THR A 304 20.55 4.71 2.20
N LYS A 305 21.00 5.09 0.98
CA LYS A 305 22.08 4.42 0.23
C LYS A 305 23.46 5.04 0.42
N VAL A 306 23.58 6.07 1.25
CA VAL A 306 24.85 6.72 1.66
C VAL A 306 25.23 6.23 3.05
#